data_26489c2f6327d6f67c4c0b2106432402
#
_entry.id   26489c2f6327d6f67c4c0b2106432402
#
_cell.length_a   1.000
_cell.length_b   1.000
_cell.length_c   1.000
_cell.angle_alpha   90.00
_cell.angle_beta   90.00
_cell.angle_gamma   90.00
#
_symmetry.space_group_name_H-M   'P 1'
#
loop_
_entity.id
_entity.type
_entity.pdbx_description
1 polymer ?
#
loop_
_entity_poly.entity_id
_entity_poly.type
_entity_poly.pdbx_seq_one_letter_code
_entity_poly.pdbx_strand_id
1 'polypeptide(L)'
;GLGFLLGATLLGTLGFVWSMLGMAAILVVILLAVLIAMPASLPKGRKDVKFSEVFSKSANVNWLSAARVFLFGARDVWFVVGIPIYFYAVLSDGTTAGNRTAFFLIGTFMALWVILYGLIQANAPRILRAKTRPTDELMKVARGWAWRLAAVPAILTGAAIIAGEPQLWLTISLVAGLLIFGIVFALNSSLHSYLILSFTKAERVTLDVGFYYMANAAGRLAGTLLSGLTYQICGLPLMLGVAAF
;
A
#
# COMPACT_ATOMS: atom_id res chain seq x y z
N GLY A 1 -9.42 -3.33 -4.18
CA GLY A 1 -10.34 -4.30 -3.57
C GLY A 1 -10.71 -5.41 -4.54
N LEU A 2 -11.40 -5.09 -5.64
CA LEU A 2 -11.87 -6.09 -6.62
C LEU A 2 -10.74 -6.96 -7.20
N GLY A 3 -9.54 -6.42 -7.42
CA GLY A 3 -8.40 -7.19 -7.91
C GLY A 3 -7.98 -8.33 -6.98
N PHE A 4 -8.00 -8.13 -5.66
CA PHE A 4 -7.71 -9.19 -4.70
C PHE A 4 -8.76 -10.30 -4.75
N LEU A 5 -10.04 -9.94 -4.81
CA LEU A 5 -11.13 -10.91 -4.89
C LEU A 5 -11.05 -11.70 -6.20
N LEU A 6 -10.83 -11.02 -7.33
CA LEU A 6 -10.67 -11.67 -8.62
C LEU A 6 -9.47 -12.63 -8.62
N GLY A 7 -8.30 -12.17 -8.11
CA GLY A 7 -7.11 -13.00 -8.00
C GLY A 7 -7.33 -14.24 -7.12
N ALA A 8 -7.95 -14.08 -5.95
CA ALA A 8 -8.27 -15.18 -5.07
C ALA A 8 -9.25 -16.18 -5.71
N THR A 9 -10.28 -15.67 -6.41
CA THR A 9 -11.24 -16.51 -7.12
C THR A 9 -10.57 -17.32 -8.24
N LEU A 10 -9.76 -16.65 -9.06
CA LEU A 10 -9.04 -17.32 -10.14
C LEU A 10 -8.09 -18.40 -9.57
N LEU A 11 -7.28 -18.07 -8.57
CA LEU A 11 -6.35 -19.02 -7.95
C LEU A 11 -7.08 -20.21 -7.32
N GLY A 12 -8.19 -19.95 -6.62
CA GLY A 12 -8.97 -20.99 -5.95
C GLY A 12 -9.78 -21.86 -6.91
N THR A 13 -10.10 -21.42 -8.14
CA THR A 13 -10.92 -22.16 -9.11
C THR A 13 -10.10 -22.81 -10.22
N LEU A 14 -9.15 -22.06 -10.81
CA LEU A 14 -8.39 -22.46 -12.00
C LEU A 14 -6.97 -22.94 -11.68
N GLY A 15 -6.51 -22.71 -10.45
CA GLY A 15 -5.12 -22.95 -10.06
C GLY A 15 -4.15 -21.91 -10.60
N PHE A 16 -2.87 -22.03 -10.25
CA PHE A 16 -1.87 -20.97 -10.47
C PHE A 16 -1.62 -20.68 -11.96
N VAL A 17 -1.36 -21.70 -12.77
CA VAL A 17 -0.95 -21.53 -14.18
C VAL A 17 -2.06 -20.86 -15.00
N TRP A 18 -3.27 -21.38 -14.92
CA TRP A 18 -4.41 -20.85 -15.69
C TRP A 18 -4.83 -19.47 -15.22
N SER A 19 -4.69 -19.18 -13.92
CA SER A 19 -4.95 -17.85 -13.36
C SER A 19 -3.95 -16.83 -13.90
N MET A 20 -2.66 -17.16 -13.96
CA MET A 20 -1.62 -16.27 -14.52
C MET A 20 -1.83 -16.02 -16.01
N LEU A 21 -2.11 -17.06 -16.77
CA LEU A 21 -2.40 -16.94 -18.22
C LEU A 21 -3.66 -16.11 -18.46
N GLY A 22 -4.73 -16.33 -17.70
CA GLY A 22 -5.96 -15.54 -17.81
C GLY A 22 -5.76 -14.06 -17.50
N MET A 23 -5.04 -13.75 -16.43
CA MET A 23 -4.70 -12.36 -16.10
C MET A 23 -3.81 -11.70 -17.16
N ALA A 24 -2.82 -12.44 -17.69
CA ALA A 24 -1.98 -11.95 -18.79
C ALA A 24 -2.81 -11.67 -20.06
N ALA A 25 -3.74 -12.55 -20.41
CA ALA A 25 -4.65 -12.35 -21.54
C ALA A 25 -5.52 -11.10 -21.36
N ILE A 26 -6.07 -10.87 -20.18
CA ILE A 26 -6.84 -9.65 -19.86
C ILE A 26 -5.97 -8.40 -20.03
N LEU A 27 -4.73 -8.42 -19.55
CA LEU A 27 -3.80 -7.29 -19.70
C LEU A 27 -3.48 -7.02 -21.18
N VAL A 28 -3.30 -8.06 -21.99
CA VAL A 28 -3.11 -7.90 -23.46
C VAL A 28 -4.33 -7.27 -24.11
N VAL A 29 -5.54 -7.71 -23.74
CA VAL A 29 -6.79 -7.12 -24.28
C VAL A 29 -6.90 -5.64 -23.89
N ILE A 30 -6.58 -5.30 -22.62
CA ILE A 30 -6.58 -3.90 -22.17
C ILE A 30 -5.53 -3.09 -22.96
N LEU A 31 -4.33 -3.62 -23.14
CA LEU A 31 -3.29 -2.97 -23.92
C LEU A 31 -3.74 -2.70 -25.35
N LEU A 32 -4.30 -3.69 -26.04
CA LEU A 32 -4.82 -3.54 -27.39
C LEU A 32 -5.96 -2.51 -27.44
N ALA A 33 -6.89 -2.55 -26.48
CA ALA A 33 -7.96 -1.58 -26.39
C ALA A 33 -7.43 -0.14 -26.22
N VAL A 34 -6.42 0.04 -25.36
CA VAL A 34 -5.77 1.36 -25.18
C VAL A 34 -5.09 1.82 -26.45
N LEU A 35 -4.32 0.95 -27.13
CA LEU A 35 -3.63 1.29 -28.37
C LEU A 35 -4.58 1.68 -29.49
N ILE A 36 -5.76 1.04 -29.57
CA ILE A 36 -6.78 1.31 -30.62
C ILE A 36 -7.62 2.54 -30.27
N ALA A 37 -8.03 2.68 -28.99
CA ALA A 37 -8.96 3.73 -28.57
C ALA A 37 -8.29 5.04 -28.17
N MET A 38 -6.95 5.06 -28.03
CA MET A 38 -6.24 6.24 -27.56
C MET A 38 -6.18 7.32 -28.65
N PRO A 39 -6.72 8.52 -28.42
CA PRO A 39 -6.70 9.58 -29.41
C PRO A 39 -5.27 10.00 -29.74
N ALA A 40 -4.95 10.12 -31.04
CA ALA A 40 -3.65 10.64 -31.50
C ALA A 40 -3.38 12.09 -31.11
N SER A 41 -4.42 12.82 -30.65
CA SER A 41 -4.40 14.24 -30.29
C SER A 41 -4.00 14.51 -28.82
N LEU A 42 -3.54 13.51 -28.07
CA LEU A 42 -3.06 13.75 -26.72
C LEU A 42 -1.90 14.75 -26.71
N PRO A 43 -1.90 15.73 -25.78
CA PRO A 43 -0.80 16.69 -25.66
C PRO A 43 0.52 15.95 -25.54
N LYS A 44 1.41 16.16 -26.50
CA LYS A 44 2.77 15.59 -26.42
C LYS A 44 3.50 16.28 -25.27
N GLY A 45 4.01 15.50 -24.33
CA GLY A 45 4.89 16.01 -23.27
C GLY A 45 6.06 16.80 -23.89
N ARG A 46 6.58 17.81 -23.18
CA ARG A 46 7.78 18.53 -23.62
C ARG A 46 8.92 17.54 -23.85
N LYS A 47 9.47 17.53 -25.07
CA LYS A 47 10.56 16.61 -25.46
C LYS A 47 11.90 16.97 -24.79
N ASP A 48 12.05 18.19 -24.28
CA ASP A 48 13.32 18.74 -23.80
C ASP A 48 13.46 18.78 -22.27
N VAL A 49 12.59 18.06 -21.52
CA VAL A 49 12.65 18.00 -20.07
C VAL A 49 13.85 17.13 -19.66
N LYS A 50 14.86 17.74 -19.08
CA LYS A 50 16.01 17.02 -18.51
C LYS A 50 15.54 16.18 -17.32
N PHE A 51 16.08 14.98 -17.13
CA PHE A 51 15.76 14.12 -15.99
C PHE A 51 15.91 14.83 -14.64
N SER A 52 16.88 15.76 -14.54
CA SER A 52 17.04 16.61 -13.35
C SER A 52 15.86 17.53 -13.04
N GLU A 53 15.00 17.84 -14.00
CA GLU A 53 13.81 18.68 -13.80
C GLU A 53 12.63 17.90 -13.19
N VAL A 54 12.71 16.57 -13.17
CA VAL A 54 11.73 15.70 -12.50
C VAL A 54 11.79 15.91 -10.98
N PHE A 55 12.98 16.20 -10.42
CA PHE A 55 13.11 16.52 -9.01
C PHE A 55 12.54 17.90 -8.70
N SER A 56 11.80 17.99 -7.61
CA SER A 56 11.21 19.27 -7.20
C SER A 56 12.29 20.25 -6.74
N LYS A 57 12.09 21.53 -7.10
CA LYS A 57 12.90 22.65 -6.56
C LYS A 57 12.45 23.07 -5.15
N SER A 58 11.30 22.58 -4.69
CA SER A 58 10.75 22.88 -3.36
C SER A 58 11.27 21.86 -2.35
N ALA A 59 11.93 22.32 -1.29
CA ALA A 59 12.38 21.46 -0.20
C ALA A 59 11.21 20.73 0.47
N ASN A 60 10.06 21.40 0.64
CA ASN A 60 8.87 20.80 1.25
C ASN A 60 8.32 19.65 0.40
N VAL A 61 8.29 19.80 -0.92
CA VAL A 61 7.88 18.70 -1.83
C VAL A 61 8.85 17.53 -1.74
N ASN A 62 10.16 17.78 -1.70
CA ASN A 62 11.18 16.73 -1.59
C ASN A 62 11.06 15.96 -0.27
N TRP A 63 10.93 16.65 0.86
CA TRP A 63 10.74 16.01 2.17
C TRP A 63 9.42 15.24 2.26
N LEU A 64 8.33 15.78 1.71
CA LEU A 64 7.05 15.08 1.66
C LEU A 64 7.11 13.84 0.78
N SER A 65 7.83 13.91 -0.35
CA SER A 65 8.05 12.77 -1.24
C SER A 65 8.90 11.69 -0.58
N ALA A 66 9.97 12.07 0.13
CA ALA A 66 10.76 11.14 0.93
C ALA A 66 9.90 10.45 2.01
N ALA A 67 9.12 11.22 2.78
CA ALA A 67 8.18 10.66 3.75
C ALA A 67 7.14 9.72 3.11
N ARG A 68 6.77 9.97 1.84
CA ARG A 68 5.86 9.10 1.08
C ARG A 68 6.49 7.74 0.75
N VAL A 69 7.80 7.70 0.45
CA VAL A 69 8.53 6.43 0.25
C VAL A 69 8.40 5.56 1.50
N PHE A 70 8.71 6.10 2.67
CA PHE A 70 8.62 5.37 3.94
C PHE A 70 7.18 4.98 4.28
N LEU A 71 6.22 5.89 4.13
CA LEU A 71 4.82 5.63 4.42
C LEU A 71 4.27 4.43 3.63
N PHE A 72 4.54 4.37 2.33
CA PHE A 72 4.07 3.27 1.49
C PHE A 72 4.94 2.04 1.59
N GLY A 73 6.24 2.20 1.82
CA GLY A 73 7.16 1.12 2.13
C GLY A 73 6.72 0.38 3.40
N ALA A 74 6.53 1.08 4.49
CA ALA A 74 6.07 0.52 5.76
C ALA A 74 4.78 -0.30 5.63
N ARG A 75 3.80 0.17 4.83
CA ARG A 75 2.60 -0.62 4.55
C ARG A 75 2.91 -1.89 3.78
N ASP A 76 3.65 -1.77 2.67
CA ASP A 76 3.82 -2.88 1.74
C ASP A 76 4.82 -3.93 2.26
N VAL A 77 5.67 -3.59 3.24
CA VAL A 77 6.56 -4.56 3.91
C VAL A 77 5.76 -5.71 4.54
N TRP A 78 4.64 -5.47 5.16
CA TRP A 78 3.90 -6.55 5.80
C TRP A 78 2.58 -6.91 5.09
N PHE A 79 1.88 -5.93 4.47
CA PHE A 79 0.56 -6.12 3.92
C PHE A 79 0.54 -6.95 2.63
N VAL A 80 1.49 -6.72 1.70
CA VAL A 80 1.38 -7.24 0.32
C VAL A 80 1.83 -8.69 0.20
N VAL A 81 2.87 -9.11 0.91
CA VAL A 81 3.47 -10.44 0.80
C VAL A 81 3.40 -11.20 2.13
N GLY A 82 3.93 -10.63 3.20
CA GLY A 82 4.12 -11.34 4.46
C GLY A 82 2.82 -11.78 5.13
N ILE A 83 1.83 -10.89 5.21
CA ILE A 83 0.53 -11.23 5.80
C ILE A 83 -0.24 -12.29 5.00
N PRO A 84 -0.33 -12.22 3.66
CA PRO A 84 -0.90 -13.32 2.88
C PRO A 84 -0.21 -14.65 3.11
N ILE A 85 1.13 -14.68 3.18
CA ILE A 85 1.91 -15.91 3.45
C ILE A 85 1.60 -16.44 4.85
N TYR A 86 1.61 -15.57 5.87
CA TYR A 86 1.27 -15.97 7.24
C TYR A 86 -0.15 -16.54 7.33
N PHE A 87 -1.13 -15.85 6.77
CA PHE A 87 -2.51 -16.34 6.79
C PHE A 87 -2.67 -17.64 6.01
N TYR A 88 -1.97 -17.80 4.89
CA TYR A 88 -2.00 -19.06 4.16
C TYR A 88 -1.43 -20.21 5.00
N ALA A 89 -0.33 -19.99 5.70
CA ALA A 89 0.27 -21.01 6.56
C ALA A 89 -0.64 -21.40 7.75
N VAL A 90 -1.45 -20.46 8.26
CA VAL A 90 -2.37 -20.71 9.39
C VAL A 90 -3.70 -21.31 8.95
N LEU A 91 -4.21 -20.93 7.76
CA LEU A 91 -5.55 -21.31 7.28
C LEU A 91 -5.56 -22.55 6.39
N SER A 92 -4.43 -22.92 5.80
CA SER A 92 -4.30 -24.09 4.93
C SER A 92 -3.94 -25.33 5.77
N ASP A 93 -4.63 -26.44 5.51
CA ASP A 93 -4.31 -27.76 6.06
C ASP A 93 -3.49 -28.63 5.09
N GLY A 94 -3.02 -28.05 3.97
CA GLY A 94 -2.27 -28.73 2.91
C GLY A 94 -3.16 -29.53 1.93
N THR A 95 -4.44 -29.72 2.20
CA THR A 95 -5.36 -30.34 1.24
C THR A 95 -5.77 -29.36 0.14
N THR A 96 -6.20 -29.88 -1.02
CA THR A 96 -6.72 -29.06 -2.12
C THR A 96 -7.91 -28.20 -1.67
N ALA A 97 -8.80 -28.75 -0.84
CA ALA A 97 -9.96 -28.04 -0.32
C ALA A 97 -9.56 -26.96 0.68
N GLY A 98 -8.64 -27.27 1.62
CA GLY A 98 -8.12 -26.30 2.60
C GLY A 98 -7.36 -25.16 1.93
N ASN A 99 -6.49 -25.45 0.96
CA ASN A 99 -5.79 -24.44 0.17
C ASN A 99 -6.75 -23.49 -0.53
N ARG A 100 -7.80 -24.03 -1.16
CA ARG A 100 -8.83 -23.25 -1.83
C ARG A 100 -9.55 -22.34 -0.85
N THR A 101 -9.95 -22.86 0.30
CA THR A 101 -10.60 -22.08 1.37
C THR A 101 -9.71 -20.97 1.87
N ALA A 102 -8.41 -21.24 2.12
CA ALA A 102 -7.44 -20.25 2.53
C ALA A 102 -7.31 -19.10 1.51
N PHE A 103 -7.21 -19.40 0.21
CA PHE A 103 -7.15 -18.36 -0.83
C PHE A 103 -8.40 -17.47 -0.84
N PHE A 104 -9.59 -18.04 -0.70
CA PHE A 104 -10.84 -17.27 -0.66
C PHE A 104 -10.93 -16.38 0.59
N LEU A 105 -10.58 -16.91 1.76
CA LEU A 105 -10.61 -16.13 3.00
C LEU A 105 -9.61 -14.98 2.96
N ILE A 106 -8.36 -15.23 2.54
CA ILE A 106 -7.33 -14.21 2.41
C ILE A 106 -7.76 -13.15 1.40
N GLY A 107 -8.16 -13.56 0.19
CA GLY A 107 -8.56 -12.65 -0.86
C GLY A 107 -9.76 -11.79 -0.48
N THR A 108 -10.75 -12.37 0.20
CA THR A 108 -11.93 -11.64 0.72
C THR A 108 -11.52 -10.64 1.79
N PHE A 109 -10.70 -11.05 2.76
CA PHE A 109 -10.18 -10.16 3.80
C PHE A 109 -9.42 -8.97 3.19
N MET A 110 -8.49 -9.24 2.27
CA MET A 110 -7.71 -8.20 1.60
C MET A 110 -8.60 -7.24 0.78
N ALA A 111 -9.60 -7.77 0.10
CA ALA A 111 -10.55 -6.98 -0.66
C ALA A 111 -11.37 -6.05 0.26
N LEU A 112 -11.92 -6.58 1.34
CA LEU A 112 -12.69 -5.82 2.33
C LEU A 112 -11.81 -4.76 3.01
N TRP A 113 -10.57 -5.11 3.35
CA TRP A 113 -9.63 -4.17 3.93
C TRP A 113 -9.35 -2.97 3.00
N VAL A 114 -9.11 -3.23 1.71
CA VAL A 114 -8.87 -2.15 0.72
C VAL A 114 -10.13 -1.29 0.51
N ILE A 115 -11.33 -1.89 0.55
CA ILE A 115 -12.59 -1.15 0.46
C ILE A 115 -12.76 -0.25 1.68
N LEU A 116 -12.59 -0.79 2.89
CA LEU A 116 -12.66 -0.03 4.13
C LEU A 116 -11.64 1.12 4.15
N TYR A 117 -10.40 0.83 3.79
CA TYR A 117 -9.35 1.83 3.61
C TYR A 117 -9.79 2.95 2.66
N GLY A 118 -10.34 2.61 1.50
CA GLY A 118 -10.83 3.58 0.52
C GLY A 118 -11.98 4.46 1.05
N LEU A 119 -12.92 3.88 1.80
CA LEU A 119 -14.02 4.61 2.44
C LEU A 119 -13.50 5.61 3.47
N ILE A 120 -12.55 5.20 4.31
CA ILE A 120 -11.93 6.08 5.30
C ILE A 120 -11.16 7.20 4.60
N GLN A 121 -10.38 6.87 3.57
CA GLN A 121 -9.61 7.85 2.80
C GLN A 121 -10.49 8.88 2.13
N ALA A 122 -11.64 8.49 1.59
CA ALA A 122 -12.60 9.41 0.97
C ALA A 122 -13.18 10.41 2.01
N ASN A 123 -13.35 9.99 3.26
CA ASN A 123 -13.88 10.83 4.35
C ASN A 123 -12.77 11.54 5.14
N ALA A 124 -11.51 11.20 4.96
CA ALA A 124 -10.38 11.75 5.71
C ALA A 124 -10.29 13.29 5.68
N PRO A 125 -10.56 14.01 4.56
CA PRO A 125 -10.54 15.47 4.57
C PRO A 125 -11.54 16.11 5.53
N ARG A 126 -12.70 15.46 5.74
CA ARG A 126 -13.73 15.90 6.71
C ARG A 126 -13.31 15.57 8.13
N ILE A 127 -12.86 14.35 8.39
CA ILE A 127 -12.40 13.87 9.71
C ILE A 127 -11.25 14.74 10.23
N LEU A 128 -10.31 15.06 9.36
CA LEU A 128 -9.10 15.82 9.69
C LEU A 128 -9.29 17.35 9.63
N ARG A 129 -10.46 17.81 9.16
CA ARG A 129 -10.73 19.24 8.91
C ARG A 129 -9.63 19.90 8.07
N ALA A 130 -9.16 19.20 7.03
CA ALA A 130 -7.99 19.61 6.25
C ALA A 130 -8.18 20.96 5.56
N LYS A 131 -9.42 21.32 5.18
CA LYS A 131 -9.72 22.60 4.50
C LYS A 131 -9.67 23.83 5.41
N THR A 132 -9.81 23.65 6.73
CA THR A 132 -9.94 24.76 7.70
C THR A 132 -8.69 24.97 8.54
N ARG A 133 -7.73 24.01 8.47
CA ARG A 133 -6.48 24.09 9.24
C ARG A 133 -5.36 24.73 8.42
N PRO A 134 -4.52 25.56 9.04
CA PRO A 134 -3.29 26.04 8.42
C PRO A 134 -2.34 24.88 8.09
N THR A 135 -1.51 25.06 7.06
CA THR A 135 -0.57 24.02 6.57
C THR A 135 0.39 23.54 7.67
N ASP A 136 0.86 24.44 8.55
CA ASP A 136 1.77 24.10 9.65
C ASP A 136 1.11 23.18 10.70
N GLU A 137 -0.17 23.37 10.98
CA GLU A 137 -0.93 22.45 11.83
C GLU A 137 -1.11 21.10 11.16
N LEU A 138 -1.41 21.07 9.86
CA LEU A 138 -1.55 19.83 9.11
C LEU A 138 -0.25 19.03 9.10
N MET A 139 0.91 19.69 9.01
CA MET A 139 2.21 19.02 9.13
C MET A 139 2.41 18.38 10.52
N LYS A 140 2.05 19.07 11.60
CA LYS A 140 2.09 18.53 12.97
C LYS A 140 1.16 17.33 13.12
N VAL A 141 -0.05 17.43 12.58
CA VAL A 141 -1.03 16.35 12.59
C VAL A 141 -0.52 15.14 11.78
N ALA A 142 0.04 15.35 10.59
CA ALA A 142 0.63 14.28 9.77
C ALA A 142 1.76 13.54 10.52
N ARG A 143 2.65 14.29 11.18
CA ARG A 143 3.71 13.70 12.01
C ARG A 143 3.14 12.88 13.18
N GLY A 144 2.11 13.37 13.85
CA GLY A 144 1.44 12.63 14.92
C GLY A 144 0.79 11.33 14.42
N TRP A 145 0.21 11.33 13.22
CA TRP A 145 -0.33 10.12 12.59
C TRP A 145 0.77 9.15 12.15
N ALA A 146 1.94 9.64 11.71
CA ALA A 146 3.09 8.79 11.38
C ALA A 146 3.57 7.99 12.60
N TRP A 147 3.69 8.62 13.77
CA TRP A 147 4.03 7.90 15.01
C TRP A 147 3.01 6.84 15.40
N ARG A 148 1.72 7.13 15.28
CA ARG A 148 0.66 6.14 15.53
C ARG A 148 0.72 4.99 14.53
N LEU A 149 1.08 5.29 13.29
CA LEU A 149 1.24 4.28 12.25
C LEU A 149 2.40 3.33 12.56
N ALA A 150 3.56 3.86 12.94
CA ALA A 150 4.73 3.09 13.33
C ALA A 150 4.49 2.25 14.60
N ALA A 151 3.70 2.76 15.54
CA ALA A 151 3.39 2.04 16.79
C ALA A 151 2.63 0.72 16.55
N VAL A 152 1.78 0.64 15.54
CA VAL A 152 1.00 -0.59 15.27
C VAL A 152 1.90 -1.78 14.94
N PRO A 153 2.75 -1.75 13.90
CA PRO A 153 3.63 -2.87 13.61
C PRO A 153 4.69 -3.07 14.70
N ALA A 154 5.13 -2.02 15.43
CA ALA A 154 6.04 -2.17 16.57
C ALA A 154 5.42 -3.02 17.69
N ILE A 155 4.16 -2.76 18.07
CA ILE A 155 3.43 -3.56 19.07
C ILE A 155 3.26 -5.00 18.57
N LEU A 156 2.90 -5.17 17.30
CA LEU A 156 2.72 -6.49 16.69
C LEU A 156 4.05 -7.26 16.59
N THR A 157 5.18 -6.57 16.41
CA THR A 157 6.51 -7.17 16.50
C THR A 157 6.74 -7.80 17.88
N GLY A 158 6.46 -7.07 18.95
CA GLY A 158 6.53 -7.59 20.31
C GLY A 158 5.61 -8.80 20.53
N ALA A 159 4.38 -8.73 20.04
CA ALA A 159 3.44 -9.84 20.10
C ALA A 159 3.95 -11.07 19.34
N ALA A 160 4.52 -10.89 18.14
CA ALA A 160 5.06 -11.98 17.33
C ALA A 160 6.30 -12.62 17.97
N ILE A 161 7.16 -11.84 18.63
CA ILE A 161 8.31 -12.35 19.39
C ILE A 161 7.84 -13.18 20.59
N ILE A 162 6.84 -12.70 21.36
CA ILE A 162 6.29 -13.41 22.50
C ILE A 162 5.60 -14.70 22.10
N ALA A 163 4.90 -14.70 20.97
CA ALA A 163 4.20 -15.90 20.49
C ALA A 163 5.15 -16.99 20.00
N GLY A 164 6.29 -16.62 19.41
CA GLY A 164 7.28 -17.54 18.83
C GLY A 164 6.77 -18.26 17.59
N GLU A 165 5.59 -18.88 17.66
CA GLU A 165 4.93 -19.60 16.59
C GLU A 165 3.52 -19.06 16.32
N PRO A 166 2.89 -19.41 15.15
CA PRO A 166 1.53 -19.00 14.85
C PRO A 166 0.54 -19.52 15.89
N GLN A 167 -0.16 -18.59 16.54
CA GLN A 167 -1.18 -18.85 17.56
C GLN A 167 -2.46 -18.07 17.24
N LEU A 168 -3.59 -18.55 17.73
CA LEU A 168 -4.89 -17.89 17.48
C LEU A 168 -4.92 -16.43 17.95
N TRP A 169 -4.41 -16.16 19.16
CA TRP A 169 -4.38 -14.81 19.71
C TRP A 169 -3.48 -13.87 18.88
N LEU A 170 -2.34 -14.36 18.33
CA LEU A 170 -1.48 -13.59 17.45
C LEU A 170 -2.19 -13.30 16.14
N THR A 171 -2.87 -14.28 15.55
CA THR A 171 -3.66 -14.11 14.32
C THR A 171 -4.76 -13.06 14.50
N ILE A 172 -5.49 -13.11 15.61
CA ILE A 172 -6.50 -12.10 15.96
C ILE A 172 -5.86 -10.71 16.13
N SER A 173 -4.70 -10.64 16.80
CA SER A 173 -3.96 -9.40 16.99
C SER A 173 -3.48 -8.80 15.65
N LEU A 174 -3.03 -9.65 14.72
CA LEU A 174 -2.64 -9.22 13.37
C LEU A 174 -3.84 -8.68 12.59
N VAL A 175 -4.99 -9.34 12.63
CA VAL A 175 -6.22 -8.84 11.99
C VAL A 175 -6.64 -7.50 12.56
N ALA A 176 -6.70 -7.38 13.90
CA ALA A 176 -7.03 -6.14 14.58
C ALA A 176 -6.02 -5.03 14.26
N GLY A 177 -4.72 -5.35 14.31
CA GLY A 177 -3.65 -4.43 13.96
C GLY A 177 -3.72 -3.96 12.51
N LEU A 178 -4.03 -4.84 11.56
CA LEU A 178 -4.25 -4.47 10.16
C LEU A 178 -5.42 -3.50 9.99
N LEU A 179 -6.53 -3.72 10.69
CA LEU A 179 -7.68 -2.82 10.63
C LEU A 179 -7.33 -1.43 11.19
N ILE A 180 -6.69 -1.38 12.38
CA ILE A 180 -6.22 -0.12 12.99
C ILE A 180 -5.20 0.58 12.08
N PHE A 181 -4.22 -0.16 11.57
CA PHE A 181 -3.22 0.36 10.64
C PHE A 181 -3.88 0.93 9.38
N GLY A 182 -4.87 0.25 8.81
CA GLY A 182 -5.61 0.70 7.64
C GLY A 182 -6.29 2.05 7.85
N ILE A 183 -6.90 2.25 9.02
CA ILE A 183 -7.54 3.52 9.41
C ILE A 183 -6.49 4.64 9.51
N VAL A 184 -5.43 4.40 10.29
CA VAL A 184 -4.35 5.36 10.53
C VAL A 184 -3.63 5.71 9.22
N PHE A 185 -3.35 4.70 8.40
CA PHE A 185 -2.72 4.87 7.10
C PHE A 185 -3.58 5.67 6.13
N ALA A 186 -4.89 5.40 6.06
CA ALA A 186 -5.83 6.14 5.21
C ALA A 186 -5.85 7.63 5.56
N LEU A 187 -5.90 7.95 6.86
CA LEU A 187 -5.89 9.34 7.34
C LEU A 187 -4.57 10.03 7.01
N ASN A 188 -3.42 9.40 7.31
CA ASN A 188 -2.11 9.98 7.06
C ASN A 188 -1.81 10.13 5.56
N SER A 189 -2.15 9.11 4.76
CA SER A 189 -2.00 9.16 3.31
C SER A 189 -2.83 10.28 2.67
N SER A 190 -4.03 10.54 3.19
CA SER A 190 -4.88 11.65 2.74
C SER A 190 -4.27 13.01 3.09
N LEU A 191 -3.69 13.17 4.30
CA LEU A 191 -2.95 14.38 4.68
C LEU A 191 -1.79 14.66 3.74
N HIS A 192 -0.97 13.64 3.42
CA HIS A 192 0.12 13.78 2.47
C HIS A 192 -0.38 14.23 1.08
N SER A 193 -1.51 13.68 0.62
CA SER A 193 -2.10 14.08 -0.67
C SER A 193 -2.67 15.50 -0.67
N TYR A 194 -3.06 16.03 0.48
CA TYR A 194 -3.45 17.41 0.65
C TYR A 194 -2.22 18.34 0.70
N LEU A 195 -1.21 17.96 1.47
CA LEU A 195 0.01 18.76 1.65
C LEU A 195 0.80 18.94 0.34
N ILE A 196 0.85 17.92 -0.54
CA ILE A 196 1.55 18.08 -1.83
C ILE A 196 0.94 19.22 -2.65
N LEU A 197 -0.39 19.33 -2.67
CA LEU A 197 -1.07 20.41 -3.38
C LEU A 197 -0.84 21.79 -2.74
N SER A 198 -0.64 21.83 -1.41
CA SER A 198 -0.34 23.07 -0.68
C SER A 198 1.10 23.53 -0.86
N PHE A 199 2.05 22.63 -1.14
CA PHE A 199 3.48 22.95 -1.30
C PHE A 199 3.87 23.25 -2.74
N THR A 200 3.01 22.92 -3.69
CA THR A 200 3.32 23.04 -5.11
C THR A 200 2.83 24.36 -5.67
N LYS A 201 3.55 24.93 -6.64
CA LYS A 201 3.16 26.13 -7.37
C LYS A 201 2.36 25.74 -8.60
N ALA A 202 1.44 26.62 -9.05
CA ALA A 202 0.56 26.38 -10.17
C ALA A 202 1.31 25.93 -11.46
N GLU A 203 2.48 26.55 -11.72
CA GLU A 203 3.27 26.26 -12.94
C GLU A 203 3.97 24.89 -12.90
N ARG A 204 4.11 24.28 -11.70
CA ARG A 204 4.84 23.02 -11.51
C ARG A 204 3.99 21.88 -10.94
N VAL A 205 2.69 22.07 -10.76
CA VAL A 205 1.77 21.09 -10.16
C VAL A 205 1.96 19.69 -10.74
N THR A 206 1.96 19.56 -12.07
CA THR A 206 2.07 18.26 -12.74
C THR A 206 3.40 17.59 -12.45
N LEU A 207 4.52 18.32 -12.44
CA LEU A 207 5.85 17.75 -12.18
C LEU A 207 6.00 17.36 -10.71
N ASP A 208 5.63 18.23 -9.79
CA ASP A 208 5.76 18.00 -8.35
C ASP A 208 4.86 16.84 -7.89
N VAL A 209 3.63 16.77 -8.38
CA VAL A 209 2.70 15.65 -8.12
C VAL A 209 3.20 14.36 -8.78
N GLY A 210 3.75 14.44 -9.99
CA GLY A 210 4.39 13.30 -10.67
C GLY A 210 5.57 12.74 -9.87
N PHE A 211 6.45 13.61 -9.38
CA PHE A 211 7.58 13.24 -8.52
C PHE A 211 7.12 12.58 -7.21
N TYR A 212 6.10 13.14 -6.58
CA TYR A 212 5.48 12.57 -5.38
C TYR A 212 4.88 11.17 -5.62
N TYR A 213 4.23 10.92 -6.77
CA TYR A 213 3.72 9.59 -7.11
C TYR A 213 4.82 8.62 -7.51
N MET A 214 5.91 9.09 -8.10
CA MET A 214 7.11 8.28 -8.35
C MET A 214 7.73 7.81 -7.02
N ALA A 215 7.83 8.69 -6.03
CA ALA A 215 8.26 8.34 -4.67
C ALA A 215 7.34 7.28 -4.02
N ASN A 216 6.02 7.39 -4.21
CA ASN A 216 5.07 6.38 -3.79
C ASN A 216 5.37 5.01 -4.42
N ALA A 217 5.59 4.96 -5.74
CA ALA A 217 5.91 3.72 -6.44
C ALA A 217 7.23 3.12 -5.96
N ALA A 218 8.26 3.94 -5.75
CA ALA A 218 9.56 3.51 -5.20
C ALA A 218 9.42 2.91 -3.79
N GLY A 219 8.63 3.54 -2.91
CA GLY A 219 8.34 3.02 -1.57
C GLY A 219 7.64 1.67 -1.61
N ARG A 220 6.67 1.52 -2.49
CA ARG A 220 5.94 0.26 -2.67
C ARG A 220 6.85 -0.86 -3.18
N LEU A 221 7.71 -0.57 -4.15
CA LEU A 221 8.69 -1.53 -4.66
C LEU A 221 9.64 -1.98 -3.54
N ALA A 222 10.26 -1.02 -2.84
CA ALA A 222 11.16 -1.31 -1.73
C ALA A 222 10.45 -2.12 -0.62
N GLY A 223 9.23 -1.71 -0.22
CA GLY A 223 8.45 -2.41 0.79
C GLY A 223 8.11 -3.85 0.41
N THR A 224 7.71 -4.08 -0.84
CA THR A 224 7.40 -5.44 -1.33
C THR A 224 8.64 -6.34 -1.35
N LEU A 225 9.80 -5.81 -1.80
CA LEU A 225 11.06 -6.56 -1.78
C LEU A 225 11.51 -6.87 -0.35
N LEU A 226 11.45 -5.87 0.54
CA LEU A 226 11.76 -6.05 1.95
C LEU A 226 10.81 -7.05 2.63
N SER A 227 9.53 -7.08 2.26
CA SER A 227 8.56 -8.03 2.77
C SER A 227 9.02 -9.48 2.59
N GLY A 228 9.32 -9.87 1.35
CA GLY A 228 9.81 -11.21 1.05
C GLY A 228 11.13 -11.53 1.73
N LEU A 229 12.09 -10.60 1.65
CA LEU A 229 13.43 -10.80 2.22
C LEU A 229 13.40 -10.96 3.74
N THR A 230 12.75 -10.04 4.45
CA THR A 230 12.71 -10.05 5.92
C THR A 230 11.92 -11.23 6.47
N TYR A 231 10.82 -11.61 5.77
CA TYR A 231 10.06 -12.80 6.15
C TYR A 231 10.86 -14.08 5.99
N GLN A 232 11.69 -14.21 4.93
CA GLN A 232 12.57 -15.36 4.71
C GLN A 232 13.71 -15.46 5.74
N ILE A 233 14.26 -14.32 6.20
CA ILE A 233 15.41 -14.31 7.12
C ILE A 233 14.99 -14.65 8.56
N CYS A 234 13.98 -13.97 9.09
CA CYS A 234 13.56 -14.08 10.49
C CYS A 234 12.03 -14.12 10.67
N GLY A 235 11.27 -14.44 9.62
CA GLY A 235 9.82 -14.60 9.70
C GLY A 235 9.07 -13.31 10.01
N LEU A 236 7.91 -13.49 10.62
CA LEU A 236 6.96 -12.43 10.93
C LEU A 236 7.54 -11.31 11.84
N PRO A 237 8.33 -11.59 12.90
CA PRO A 237 8.82 -10.55 13.79
C PRO A 237 9.73 -9.53 13.08
N LEU A 238 10.69 -9.97 12.26
CA LEU A 238 11.60 -9.07 11.55
C LEU A 238 10.83 -8.23 10.52
N MET A 239 9.92 -8.84 9.80
CA MET A 239 9.10 -8.15 8.80
C MET A 239 8.26 -7.02 9.44
N LEU A 240 7.60 -7.30 10.57
CA LEU A 240 6.83 -6.28 11.31
C LEU A 240 7.75 -5.20 11.90
N GLY A 241 8.92 -5.59 12.41
CA GLY A 241 9.92 -4.66 12.93
C GLY A 241 10.39 -3.66 11.88
N VAL A 242 10.68 -4.13 10.67
CA VAL A 242 11.06 -3.26 9.53
C VAL A 242 9.89 -2.38 9.07
N ALA A 243 8.65 -2.83 9.19
CA ALA A 243 7.47 -2.01 8.88
C ALA A 243 7.24 -0.88 9.90
N ALA A 244 7.83 -0.96 11.11
CA ALA A 244 7.73 0.06 12.15
C ALA A 244 8.69 1.25 11.94
N PHE A 245 9.73 1.07 11.12
CA PHE A 245 10.72 2.09 10.76
C PHE A 245 10.34 2.83 9.49
#